data_11e1d25b98b11cb3774d68d822d33e30
#
_entry.id   11e1d25b98b11cb3774d68d822d33e30
#
_cell.length_a   1.000
_cell.length_b   1.000
_cell.length_c   1.000
_cell.angle_alpha   90.00
_cell.angle_beta   90.00
_cell.angle_gamma   90.00
#
_symmetry.space_group_name_H-M   'P 1'
#
loop_
_entity.id
_entity.type
_entity.pdbx_description
1 polymer ?
#
loop_
_entity_poly.entity_id
_entity_poly.type
_entity_poly.pdbx_seq_one_letter_code
_entity_poly.pdbx_strand_id
1 'polypeptide(L)'
;VFKRSLIFLIAGLAFHSLGMVNPALAESKDFKNHLMTMTILYDNNPYDHRLKTAWGFSCLIEFKGKTILFDTGGDGRILLENMKILNKDPKDIDTVILSHIHGDHTGGLESLLREKSNLEIYVPGSFPQDFDRAAEGYGATVARVTAPLEICQGLHSTGEMGHGIKEQSLIINTQNGIVLVTGCAHPGIIEIIEKAKTIAREDIYMVIGGWHLFSMGEREIKGIIDVFLRMGIQKVGPCHCTGDLAIAMFKKAYGKNFIQAGVGKIIRLDGPR
;
A
#
# COMPACT_ATOMS: atom_id res chain seq x y z
N VAL A 1 62.11 45.09 52.15
CA VAL A 1 61.70 43.71 51.93
C VAL A 1 60.28 43.77 51.31
N PHE A 2 60.21 43.71 49.99
CA PHE A 2 58.93 43.74 49.28
C PHE A 2 58.65 42.33 48.77
N LYS A 3 57.52 41.70 49.19
CA LYS A 3 56.94 40.48 48.62
C LYS A 3 56.03 40.88 47.45
N ARG A 4 56.36 40.44 46.23
CA ARG A 4 55.46 40.51 45.07
C ARG A 4 54.61 39.23 45.02
N SER A 5 53.29 39.41 45.12
CA SER A 5 52.32 38.37 44.91
C SER A 5 51.99 38.28 43.42
N LEU A 6 52.16 37.09 42.84
CA LEU A 6 51.85 36.79 41.44
C LEU A 6 50.44 36.22 41.37
N ILE A 7 49.53 36.98 40.71
CA ILE A 7 48.15 36.56 40.46
C ILE A 7 48.14 35.76 39.15
N PHE A 8 47.83 34.47 39.24
CA PHE A 8 47.56 33.67 38.05
C PHE A 8 46.11 33.85 37.61
N LEU A 9 45.92 34.39 36.42
CA LEU A 9 44.64 34.47 35.73
C LEU A 9 44.39 33.12 34.99
N ILE A 10 43.47 32.32 35.48
CA ILE A 10 43.02 31.10 34.78
C ILE A 10 41.91 31.50 33.81
N ALA A 11 42.24 31.53 32.51
CA ALA A 11 41.25 31.66 31.44
C ALA A 11 40.54 30.34 31.22
N GLY A 12 39.27 30.25 31.64
CA GLY A 12 38.42 29.11 31.38
C GLY A 12 37.99 29.07 29.89
N LEU A 13 38.55 28.12 29.12
CA LEU A 13 38.07 27.80 27.79
C LEU A 13 36.80 26.95 27.92
N ALA A 14 35.65 27.56 27.66
CA ALA A 14 34.38 26.83 27.49
C ALA A 14 34.40 26.12 26.17
N PHE A 15 34.61 24.80 26.18
CA PHE A 15 34.38 23.95 25.05
C PHE A 15 32.87 23.80 24.78
N HIS A 16 32.38 24.51 23.78
CA HIS A 16 31.08 24.22 23.20
C HIS A 16 31.23 22.94 22.38
N SER A 17 30.71 21.81 22.88
CA SER A 17 30.55 20.60 22.11
C SER A 17 29.44 20.83 21.09
N LEU A 18 29.79 21.29 19.87
CA LEU A 18 28.92 21.10 18.72
C LEU A 18 28.74 19.60 18.53
N GLY A 19 27.54 19.09 18.83
CA GLY A 19 27.15 17.74 18.50
C GLY A 19 27.24 17.56 17.00
N MET A 20 28.30 16.91 16.53
CA MET A 20 28.41 16.48 15.14
C MET A 20 27.33 15.41 14.90
N VAL A 21 26.24 15.82 14.24
CA VAL A 21 25.26 14.86 13.70
C VAL A 21 26.00 14.00 12.69
N ASN A 22 26.02 12.69 12.92
CA ASN A 22 26.70 11.74 12.05
C ASN A 22 26.04 11.77 10.66
N PRO A 23 26.72 12.22 9.60
CA PRO A 23 26.13 12.37 8.27
C PRO A 23 25.59 11.05 7.71
N ALA A 24 26.17 9.90 8.08
CA ALA A 24 25.69 8.57 7.68
C ALA A 24 24.31 8.22 8.24
N LEU A 25 23.93 8.79 9.42
CA LEU A 25 22.59 8.62 9.99
C LEU A 25 21.56 9.56 9.34
N ALA A 26 21.98 10.72 8.88
CA ALA A 26 21.12 11.65 8.13
C ALA A 26 20.84 11.11 6.71
N GLU A 27 21.86 10.62 5.99
CA GLU A 27 21.69 9.97 4.70
C GLU A 27 20.79 8.71 4.78
N SER A 28 20.89 7.90 5.85
CA SER A 28 20.05 6.71 6.00
C SER A 28 18.57 7.03 6.27
N LYS A 29 18.27 8.15 6.92
CA LYS A 29 16.88 8.63 7.14
C LYS A 29 16.30 9.27 5.88
N ASP A 30 17.07 10.05 5.16
CA ASP A 30 16.64 10.68 3.89
C ASP A 30 16.41 9.63 2.81
N PHE A 31 17.26 8.62 2.71
CA PHE A 31 17.08 7.51 1.77
C PHE A 31 15.81 6.69 2.06
N LYS A 32 15.47 6.46 3.35
CA LYS A 32 14.23 5.78 3.75
C LYS A 32 12.98 6.60 3.42
N ASN A 33 13.04 7.92 3.46
CA ASN A 33 11.92 8.80 3.14
C ASN A 33 11.60 8.86 1.63
N HIS A 34 12.52 8.42 0.77
CA HIS A 34 12.35 8.42 -0.69
C HIS A 34 11.98 7.04 -1.25
N LEU A 35 11.95 6.01 -0.44
CA LEU A 35 11.64 4.64 -0.88
C LEU A 35 10.20 4.29 -0.54
N MET A 36 9.47 3.82 -1.54
CA MET A 36 8.19 3.16 -1.36
C MET A 36 8.38 1.66 -1.27
N THR A 37 7.79 1.03 -0.27
CA THR A 37 7.78 -0.43 -0.14
C THR A 37 6.34 -0.93 -0.09
N MET A 38 6.03 -1.94 -0.90
CA MET A 38 4.76 -2.66 -0.87
C MET A 38 5.04 -4.10 -0.48
N THR A 39 4.30 -4.62 0.50
CA THR A 39 4.40 -6.02 0.96
C THR A 39 3.03 -6.66 0.90
N ILE A 40 2.85 -7.70 0.07
CA ILE A 40 1.60 -8.45 0.01
C ILE A 40 1.54 -9.35 1.25
N LEU A 41 0.59 -9.06 2.15
CA LEU A 41 0.42 -9.76 3.43
C LEU A 41 -0.58 -10.92 3.34
N TYR A 42 -1.51 -10.84 2.38
CA TYR A 42 -2.59 -11.81 2.21
C TYR A 42 -2.90 -11.98 0.72
N ASP A 43 -2.88 -13.20 0.24
CA ASP A 43 -3.23 -13.56 -1.14
C ASP A 43 -3.46 -15.09 -1.23
N ASN A 44 -4.24 -15.55 -2.19
CA ASN A 44 -4.39 -16.97 -2.48
C ASN A 44 -3.23 -17.52 -3.33
N ASN A 45 -2.38 -16.66 -3.90
CA ASN A 45 -1.19 -17.08 -4.64
C ASN A 45 0.04 -17.10 -3.71
N PRO A 46 0.80 -18.22 -3.65
CA PRO A 46 2.00 -18.29 -2.84
C PRO A 46 3.16 -17.57 -3.52
N TYR A 47 3.95 -16.84 -2.73
CA TYR A 47 5.27 -16.31 -3.12
C TYR A 47 6.34 -16.72 -2.11
N ASP A 48 6.10 -16.51 -0.81
CA ASP A 48 6.95 -16.97 0.28
C ASP A 48 6.28 -18.18 0.97
N HIS A 49 6.89 -19.35 0.84
CA HIS A 49 6.34 -20.62 1.35
C HIS A 49 6.25 -20.72 2.87
N ARG A 50 6.83 -19.77 3.61
CA ARG A 50 6.70 -19.68 5.07
C ARG A 50 5.34 -19.12 5.49
N LEU A 51 4.62 -18.47 4.57
CA LEU A 51 3.39 -17.73 4.83
C LEU A 51 2.17 -18.56 4.45
N LYS A 52 1.06 -18.26 5.11
CA LYS A 52 -0.23 -18.87 4.80
C LYS A 52 -0.91 -18.13 3.66
N THR A 53 -1.42 -18.92 2.71
CA THR A 53 -2.29 -18.44 1.63
C THR A 53 -3.75 -18.67 1.99
N ALA A 54 -4.63 -17.75 1.61
CA ALA A 54 -6.07 -17.94 1.64
C ALA A 54 -6.73 -16.97 0.64
N TRP A 55 -7.97 -17.22 0.30
CA TRP A 55 -8.75 -16.36 -0.60
C TRP A 55 -8.93 -14.97 0.02
N GLY A 56 -8.50 -13.93 -0.70
CA GLY A 56 -8.55 -12.54 -0.28
C GLY A 56 -7.28 -11.77 -0.65
N PHE A 57 -7.25 -10.49 -0.29
CA PHE A 57 -6.11 -9.62 -0.57
C PHE A 57 -5.80 -8.71 0.61
N SER A 58 -4.52 -8.46 0.85
CA SER A 58 -4.04 -7.38 1.71
C SER A 58 -2.62 -6.98 1.32
N CYS A 59 -2.36 -5.68 1.26
CA CYS A 59 -1.06 -5.11 0.93
C CYS A 59 -0.68 -4.01 1.92
N LEU A 60 0.48 -4.15 2.56
CA LEU A 60 1.08 -3.10 3.39
C LEU A 60 1.93 -2.18 2.51
N ILE A 61 1.69 -0.88 2.61
CA ILE A 61 2.35 0.15 1.82
C ILE A 61 3.06 1.10 2.77
N GLU A 62 4.39 1.09 2.72
CA GLU A 62 5.24 2.02 3.46
C GLU A 62 5.63 3.14 2.49
N PHE A 63 5.13 4.36 2.73
CA PHE A 63 5.25 5.48 1.80
C PHE A 63 5.38 6.80 2.55
N LYS A 64 6.44 7.57 2.29
CA LYS A 64 6.69 8.89 2.94
C LYS A 64 6.56 8.87 4.46
N GLY A 65 7.08 7.83 5.11
CA GLY A 65 7.02 7.69 6.56
C GLY A 65 5.64 7.31 7.12
N LYS A 66 4.68 6.99 6.25
CA LYS A 66 3.37 6.44 6.59
C LYS A 66 3.32 4.95 6.29
N THR A 67 2.61 4.22 7.14
CA THR A 67 2.33 2.79 6.96
C THR A 67 0.84 2.62 6.73
N ILE A 68 0.46 2.22 5.52
CA ILE A 68 -0.92 2.11 5.07
C ILE A 68 -1.22 0.65 4.79
N LEU A 69 -2.30 0.13 5.36
CA LEU A 69 -2.79 -1.19 5.02
C LEU A 69 -3.95 -1.06 4.03
N PHE A 70 -3.78 -1.59 2.83
CA PHE A 70 -4.82 -1.69 1.82
C PHE A 70 -5.43 -3.09 1.86
N ASP A 71 -6.71 -3.19 2.22
CA ASP A 71 -7.45 -4.39 2.54
C ASP A 71 -6.87 -5.24 3.69
N THR A 72 -7.65 -6.16 4.23
CA THR A 72 -7.28 -6.93 5.42
C THR A 72 -7.36 -8.44 5.23
N GLY A 73 -7.63 -8.90 4.01
CA GLY A 73 -7.87 -10.33 3.75
C GLY A 73 -9.16 -10.86 4.37
N GLY A 74 -9.36 -12.15 4.27
CA GLY A 74 -10.58 -12.84 4.74
C GLY A 74 -10.49 -13.39 6.16
N ASP A 75 -9.29 -13.63 6.71
CA ASP A 75 -9.07 -14.17 8.06
C ASP A 75 -7.98 -13.39 8.79
N GLY A 76 -8.35 -12.71 9.87
CA GLY A 76 -7.43 -11.90 10.65
C GLY A 76 -6.31 -12.68 11.34
N ARG A 77 -6.51 -13.97 11.64
CA ARG A 77 -5.44 -14.80 12.20
C ARG A 77 -4.35 -15.04 11.17
N ILE A 78 -4.73 -15.31 9.92
CA ILE A 78 -3.78 -15.48 8.82
C ILE A 78 -3.05 -14.15 8.56
N LEU A 79 -3.78 -13.02 8.51
CA LEU A 79 -3.17 -11.70 8.33
C LEU A 79 -2.10 -11.42 9.39
N LEU A 80 -2.46 -11.54 10.68
CA LEU A 80 -1.56 -11.24 11.78
C LEU A 80 -0.38 -12.22 11.87
N GLU A 81 -0.61 -13.50 11.56
CA GLU A 81 0.48 -14.50 11.52
C GLU A 81 1.48 -14.20 10.40
N ASN A 82 1.00 -13.86 9.20
CA ASN A 82 1.85 -13.46 8.08
C ASN A 82 2.61 -12.17 8.40
N MET A 83 1.97 -11.17 9.01
CA MET A 83 2.63 -9.95 9.48
C MET A 83 3.77 -10.28 10.44
N LYS A 84 3.53 -11.13 11.43
CA LYS A 84 4.53 -11.57 12.41
C LYS A 84 5.74 -12.23 11.74
N ILE A 85 5.52 -13.16 10.81
CA ILE A 85 6.61 -13.86 10.08
C ILE A 85 7.42 -12.87 9.23
N LEU A 86 6.77 -11.84 8.69
CA LEU A 86 7.41 -10.78 7.89
C LEU A 86 8.01 -9.64 8.74
N ASN A 87 7.97 -9.76 10.08
CA ASN A 87 8.41 -8.72 11.02
C ASN A 87 7.71 -7.37 10.77
N LYS A 88 6.40 -7.41 10.51
CA LYS A 88 5.54 -6.22 10.41
C LYS A 88 4.66 -6.15 11.65
N ASP A 89 4.79 -5.06 12.43
CA ASP A 89 3.97 -4.87 13.63
C ASP A 89 2.63 -4.21 13.24
N PRO A 90 1.47 -4.79 13.59
CA PRO A 90 0.17 -4.16 13.40
C PRO A 90 0.09 -2.75 14.01
N LYS A 91 0.85 -2.49 15.06
CA LYS A 91 0.89 -1.20 15.76
C LYS A 91 1.54 -0.09 14.94
N ASP A 92 2.33 -0.42 13.94
CA ASP A 92 2.96 0.55 13.04
C ASP A 92 2.02 1.07 11.95
N ILE A 93 0.84 0.45 11.77
CA ILE A 93 -0.14 0.88 10.76
C ILE A 93 -0.76 2.21 11.16
N ASP A 94 -0.64 3.22 10.32
CA ASP A 94 -1.26 4.55 10.53
C ASP A 94 -2.71 4.59 10.05
N THR A 95 -2.99 3.93 8.92
CA THR A 95 -4.26 4.04 8.19
C THR A 95 -4.63 2.72 7.54
N VAL A 96 -5.91 2.39 7.53
CA VAL A 96 -6.47 1.26 6.76
C VAL A 96 -7.34 1.82 5.63
N ILE A 97 -7.22 1.25 4.44
CA ILE A 97 -8.06 1.59 3.29
C ILE A 97 -8.69 0.31 2.79
N LEU A 98 -10.00 0.22 2.82
CA LEU A 98 -10.74 -0.93 2.32
C LEU A 98 -11.22 -0.64 0.90
N SER A 99 -10.88 -1.53 -0.02
CA SER A 99 -11.26 -1.37 -1.43
C SER A 99 -12.77 -1.49 -1.63
N HIS A 100 -13.38 -2.53 -1.05
CA HIS A 100 -14.82 -2.82 -1.15
C HIS A 100 -15.30 -3.73 -0.01
N ILE A 101 -16.60 -3.99 0.07
CA ILE A 101 -17.28 -4.62 1.24
C ILE A 101 -17.09 -6.13 1.35
N HIS A 102 -16.57 -6.84 0.36
CA HIS A 102 -16.50 -8.30 0.45
C HIS A 102 -15.63 -8.78 1.62
N GLY A 103 -16.04 -9.89 2.24
CA GLY A 103 -15.41 -10.42 3.44
C GLY A 103 -13.95 -10.86 3.25
N ASP A 104 -13.55 -11.22 2.04
CA ASP A 104 -12.17 -11.57 1.69
C ASP A 104 -11.23 -10.35 1.58
N HIS A 105 -11.77 -9.13 1.76
CA HIS A 105 -11.03 -7.86 1.86
C HIS A 105 -11.20 -7.18 3.23
N THR A 106 -12.29 -7.47 3.95
CA THR A 106 -12.62 -6.82 5.22
C THR A 106 -12.52 -7.73 6.43
N GLY A 107 -12.43 -9.06 6.24
CA GLY A 107 -12.54 -10.05 7.31
C GLY A 107 -11.41 -10.03 8.33
N GLY A 108 -10.26 -9.49 7.99
CA GLY A 108 -9.13 -9.33 8.93
C GLY A 108 -9.22 -8.10 9.81
N LEU A 109 -10.12 -7.14 9.51
CA LEU A 109 -10.16 -5.84 10.17
C LEU A 109 -10.38 -5.93 11.68
N GLU A 110 -11.32 -6.75 12.12
CA GLU A 110 -11.61 -6.88 13.56
C GLU A 110 -10.40 -7.34 14.35
N SER A 111 -9.66 -8.34 13.84
CA SER A 111 -8.44 -8.82 14.49
C SER A 111 -7.36 -7.75 14.54
N LEU A 112 -7.22 -6.95 13.48
CA LEU A 112 -6.31 -5.81 13.46
C LEU A 112 -6.68 -4.76 14.50
N LEU A 113 -7.98 -4.39 14.62
CA LEU A 113 -8.48 -3.40 15.56
C LEU A 113 -8.31 -3.81 17.02
N ARG A 114 -8.27 -5.12 17.30
CA ARG A 114 -7.94 -5.66 18.64
C ARG A 114 -6.46 -5.44 18.98
N GLU A 115 -5.56 -5.46 18.01
CA GLU A 115 -4.11 -5.19 18.19
C GLU A 115 -3.80 -3.70 18.22
N LYS A 116 -4.53 -2.90 17.43
CA LYS A 116 -4.40 -1.45 17.35
C LYS A 116 -5.75 -0.78 17.23
N SER A 117 -6.19 -0.14 18.29
CA SER A 117 -7.30 0.83 18.28
C SER A 117 -6.86 2.17 17.65
N ASN A 118 -7.77 3.11 17.49
CA ASN A 118 -7.53 4.47 16.99
C ASN A 118 -6.98 4.53 15.55
N LEU A 119 -7.37 3.57 14.69
CA LEU A 119 -7.07 3.61 13.27
C LEU A 119 -8.06 4.52 12.53
N GLU A 120 -7.55 5.25 11.56
CA GLU A 120 -8.38 5.90 10.54
C GLU A 120 -8.63 4.90 9.41
N ILE A 121 -9.89 4.67 9.08
CA ILE A 121 -10.31 3.67 8.09
C ILE A 121 -11.06 4.37 6.97
N TYR A 122 -10.53 4.30 5.76
CA TYR A 122 -11.17 4.83 4.57
C TYR A 122 -11.97 3.74 3.85
N VAL A 123 -13.26 3.96 3.64
CA VAL A 123 -14.16 3.00 2.98
C VAL A 123 -14.96 3.67 1.87
N PRO A 124 -15.40 2.95 0.82
CA PRO A 124 -16.39 3.46 -0.12
C PRO A 124 -17.63 3.99 0.59
N GLY A 125 -18.22 5.06 0.02
CA GLY A 125 -19.41 5.72 0.59
C GLY A 125 -20.62 4.79 0.74
N SER A 126 -20.68 3.71 -0.04
CA SER A 126 -21.75 2.71 -0.03
C SER A 126 -21.65 1.66 1.07
N PHE A 127 -20.59 1.66 1.90
CA PHE A 127 -20.50 0.72 3.02
C PHE A 127 -21.71 0.85 3.96
N PRO A 128 -22.22 -0.27 4.55
CA PRO A 128 -23.32 -0.20 5.50
C PRO A 128 -22.98 0.67 6.71
N GLN A 129 -23.97 1.38 7.27
CA GLN A 129 -23.73 2.19 8.48
C GLN A 129 -23.37 1.34 9.71
N ASP A 130 -23.76 0.07 9.72
CA ASP A 130 -23.40 -0.86 10.79
C ASP A 130 -21.90 -1.15 10.83
N PHE A 131 -21.22 -1.03 9.69
CA PHE A 131 -19.77 -1.14 9.61
C PHE A 131 -19.08 -0.04 10.43
N ASP A 132 -19.55 1.21 10.29
CA ASP A 132 -18.95 2.35 11.02
C ASP A 132 -19.09 2.11 12.53
N ARG A 133 -20.30 1.75 13.01
CA ARG A 133 -20.55 1.45 14.43
C ARG A 133 -19.67 0.32 14.96
N ALA A 134 -19.47 -0.72 14.16
CA ALA A 134 -18.61 -1.84 14.54
C ALA A 134 -17.13 -1.41 14.67
N ALA A 135 -16.60 -0.63 13.74
CA ALA A 135 -15.24 -0.14 13.77
C ALA A 135 -15.01 0.90 14.89
N GLU A 136 -15.97 1.82 15.08
CA GLU A 136 -15.95 2.83 16.16
C GLU A 136 -15.99 2.19 17.55
N GLY A 137 -16.66 1.03 17.69
CA GLY A 137 -16.66 0.25 18.92
C GLY A 137 -15.26 -0.21 19.36
N TYR A 138 -14.30 -0.27 18.46
CA TYR A 138 -12.87 -0.52 18.72
C TYR A 138 -12.04 0.76 18.85
N GLY A 139 -12.65 1.96 18.75
CA GLY A 139 -11.98 3.25 18.83
C GLY A 139 -11.42 3.75 17.49
N ALA A 140 -11.77 3.11 16.36
CA ALA A 140 -11.40 3.59 15.03
C ALA A 140 -12.30 4.75 14.60
N THR A 141 -11.83 5.54 13.62
CA THR A 141 -12.64 6.53 12.90
C THR A 141 -12.83 6.07 11.46
N VAL A 142 -14.05 6.23 10.93
CA VAL A 142 -14.38 5.81 9.56
C VAL A 142 -14.62 7.04 8.69
N ALA A 143 -13.82 7.14 7.61
CA ALA A 143 -13.96 8.16 6.58
C ALA A 143 -14.58 7.55 5.31
N ARG A 144 -15.72 8.07 4.87
CA ARG A 144 -16.42 7.61 3.67
C ARG A 144 -15.94 8.33 2.43
N VAL A 145 -15.47 7.57 1.44
CA VAL A 145 -14.89 8.09 0.20
C VAL A 145 -15.87 7.88 -0.95
N THR A 146 -16.49 8.95 -1.40
CA THR A 146 -17.44 8.94 -2.53
C THR A 146 -16.84 9.49 -3.83
N ALA A 147 -15.83 10.35 -3.72
CA ALA A 147 -15.14 11.02 -4.83
C ALA A 147 -13.62 10.87 -4.68
N PRO A 148 -12.82 11.17 -5.71
CA PRO A 148 -11.37 11.16 -5.59
C PRO A 148 -10.90 11.99 -4.40
N LEU A 149 -10.02 11.41 -3.58
CA LEU A 149 -9.55 12.01 -2.33
C LEU A 149 -8.05 11.79 -2.18
N GLU A 150 -7.29 12.83 -1.86
CA GLU A 150 -5.93 12.70 -1.41
C GLU A 150 -5.92 12.29 0.07
N ILE A 151 -5.44 11.07 0.35
CA ILE A 151 -5.38 10.51 1.70
C ILE A 151 -4.14 11.01 2.44
N CYS A 152 -3.03 11.04 1.74
CA CYS A 152 -1.81 11.73 2.18
C CYS A 152 -1.04 12.17 0.94
N GLN A 153 -0.05 13.06 1.12
CA GLN A 153 0.68 13.67 0.00
C GLN A 153 1.21 12.65 -1.01
N GLY A 154 0.60 12.63 -2.19
CA GLY A 154 0.96 11.75 -3.31
C GLY A 154 0.32 10.37 -3.26
N LEU A 155 -0.62 10.13 -2.35
CA LEU A 155 -1.44 8.91 -2.30
C LEU A 155 -2.92 9.30 -2.31
N HIS A 156 -3.64 8.86 -3.34
CA HIS A 156 -5.04 9.20 -3.56
C HIS A 156 -5.90 7.93 -3.67
N SER A 157 -7.16 8.05 -3.28
CA SER A 157 -8.23 7.13 -3.67
C SER A 157 -8.84 7.58 -5.00
N THR A 158 -9.24 6.61 -5.83
CA THR A 158 -10.06 6.87 -7.03
C THR A 158 -11.43 7.47 -6.70
N GLY A 159 -11.83 7.42 -5.42
CA GLY A 159 -13.23 7.53 -5.05
C GLY A 159 -13.99 6.23 -5.34
N GLU A 160 -15.23 6.19 -4.92
CA GLU A 160 -16.14 5.08 -5.16
C GLU A 160 -16.48 4.95 -6.64
N MET A 161 -16.30 3.75 -7.22
CA MET A 161 -16.55 3.42 -8.62
C MET A 161 -17.46 2.18 -8.74
N GLY A 162 -18.05 1.99 -9.93
CA GLY A 162 -18.85 0.81 -10.26
C GLY A 162 -20.35 1.01 -10.05
N HIS A 163 -21.16 0.06 -10.57
CA HIS A 163 -22.63 0.10 -10.48
C HIS A 163 -23.20 -0.93 -9.51
N GLY A 164 -22.57 -2.11 -9.40
CA GLY A 164 -22.92 -3.18 -8.46
C GLY A 164 -22.13 -3.07 -7.17
N ILE A 165 -21.13 -3.93 -7.03
CA ILE A 165 -20.17 -3.79 -5.92
C ILE A 165 -19.34 -2.53 -6.17
N LYS A 166 -19.47 -1.59 -5.24
CA LYS A 166 -18.71 -0.35 -5.26
C LYS A 166 -17.31 -0.57 -4.72
N GLU A 167 -16.32 -0.03 -5.42
CA GLU A 167 -14.92 -0.22 -5.09
C GLU A 167 -14.12 1.06 -5.27
N GLN A 168 -13.12 1.29 -4.42
CA GLN A 168 -12.06 2.28 -4.58
C GLN A 168 -10.72 1.61 -4.79
N SER A 169 -9.83 2.27 -5.51
CA SER A 169 -8.45 1.84 -5.75
C SER A 169 -7.47 2.91 -5.34
N LEU A 170 -6.20 2.56 -5.06
CA LEU A 170 -5.18 3.52 -4.70
C LEU A 170 -4.34 3.94 -5.89
N ILE A 171 -4.07 5.24 -5.97
CA ILE A 171 -3.19 5.90 -6.91
C ILE A 171 -2.01 6.45 -6.13
N ILE A 172 -0.81 5.97 -6.39
CA ILE A 172 0.39 6.36 -5.67
C ILE A 172 1.39 6.99 -6.65
N ASN A 173 1.75 8.24 -6.41
CA ASN A 173 2.71 8.97 -7.22
C ASN A 173 4.12 8.52 -6.88
N THR A 174 4.88 8.05 -7.86
CA THR A 174 6.28 7.66 -7.70
C THR A 174 7.18 8.38 -8.71
N GLN A 175 8.50 8.27 -8.59
CA GLN A 175 9.44 8.85 -9.57
C GLN A 175 9.28 8.23 -10.97
N ASN A 176 8.79 7.00 -11.04
CA ASN A 176 8.63 6.27 -12.30
C ASN A 176 7.28 6.52 -12.98
N GLY A 177 6.35 7.20 -12.30
CA GLY A 177 4.94 7.36 -12.69
C GLY A 177 4.00 6.75 -11.65
N ILE A 178 2.76 6.54 -12.02
CA ILE A 178 1.70 6.09 -11.12
C ILE A 178 1.81 4.59 -10.83
N VAL A 179 1.70 4.22 -9.56
CA VAL A 179 1.37 2.86 -9.12
C VAL A 179 -0.11 2.82 -8.77
N LEU A 180 -0.84 1.93 -9.43
CA LEU A 180 -2.25 1.67 -9.19
C LEU A 180 -2.41 0.36 -8.44
N VAL A 181 -3.08 0.39 -7.27
CA VAL A 181 -3.38 -0.79 -6.45
C VAL A 181 -4.88 -1.02 -6.42
N THR A 182 -5.33 -2.22 -6.77
CA THR A 182 -6.73 -2.62 -6.81
C THR A 182 -7.04 -3.74 -5.82
N GLY A 183 -8.26 -3.81 -5.32
CA GLY A 183 -8.76 -4.95 -4.56
C GLY A 183 -9.16 -6.10 -5.49
N CYS A 184 -10.35 -6.00 -6.08
CA CYS A 184 -10.88 -6.94 -7.08
C CYS A 184 -11.11 -6.33 -8.47
N ALA A 185 -11.14 -5.02 -8.57
CA ALA A 185 -11.48 -4.28 -9.78
C ALA A 185 -12.89 -4.60 -10.30
N HIS A 186 -13.88 -4.68 -9.41
CA HIS A 186 -15.30 -4.88 -9.77
C HIS A 186 -15.86 -3.86 -10.76
N PRO A 187 -15.43 -2.58 -10.76
CA PRO A 187 -15.83 -1.63 -11.79
C PRO A 187 -15.33 -1.95 -13.20
N GLY A 188 -14.35 -2.85 -13.31
CA GLY A 188 -13.58 -3.11 -14.52
C GLY A 188 -12.18 -2.48 -14.45
N ILE A 189 -11.15 -3.33 -14.65
CA ILE A 189 -9.76 -2.86 -14.50
C ILE A 189 -9.41 -1.73 -15.48
N ILE A 190 -9.95 -1.74 -16.69
CA ILE A 190 -9.71 -0.68 -17.68
C ILE A 190 -10.32 0.63 -17.23
N GLU A 191 -11.56 0.62 -16.73
CA GLU A 191 -12.26 1.82 -16.22
C GLU A 191 -11.50 2.43 -15.04
N ILE A 192 -10.96 1.59 -14.15
CA ILE A 192 -10.15 2.06 -13.01
C ILE A 192 -8.86 2.72 -13.49
N ILE A 193 -8.18 2.16 -14.48
CA ILE A 193 -6.95 2.72 -15.07
C ILE A 193 -7.25 4.08 -15.71
N GLU A 194 -8.33 4.20 -16.50
CA GLU A 194 -8.74 5.45 -17.12
C GLU A 194 -9.05 6.53 -16.07
N LYS A 195 -9.76 6.14 -15.01
CA LYS A 195 -10.05 7.02 -13.89
C LYS A 195 -8.76 7.48 -13.19
N ALA A 196 -7.84 6.56 -12.92
CA ALA A 196 -6.56 6.88 -12.29
C ALA A 196 -5.74 7.87 -13.13
N LYS A 197 -5.66 7.66 -14.46
CA LYS A 197 -4.97 8.60 -15.37
C LYS A 197 -5.63 9.99 -15.35
N THR A 198 -6.95 10.06 -15.28
CA THR A 198 -7.68 11.34 -15.22
C THR A 198 -7.38 12.10 -13.93
N ILE A 199 -7.26 11.39 -12.80
CA ILE A 199 -6.97 11.99 -11.48
C ILE A 199 -5.51 12.45 -11.39
N ALA A 200 -4.58 11.55 -11.70
CA ALA A 200 -3.16 11.81 -11.53
C ALA A 200 -2.56 12.70 -12.62
N ARG A 201 -3.14 12.69 -13.83
CA ARG A 201 -2.63 13.36 -15.03
C ARG A 201 -1.22 12.93 -15.42
N GLU A 202 -0.88 11.69 -15.08
CA GLU A 202 0.41 11.05 -15.32
C GLU A 202 0.22 9.64 -15.89
N ASP A 203 1.28 9.07 -16.46
CA ASP A 203 1.24 7.71 -16.99
C ASP A 203 1.30 6.66 -15.88
N ILE A 204 0.61 5.54 -16.12
CA ILE A 204 0.60 4.40 -15.21
C ILE A 204 1.89 3.59 -15.42
N TYR A 205 2.75 3.61 -14.41
CA TYR A 205 3.96 2.79 -14.37
C TYR A 205 3.63 1.33 -14.04
N MET A 206 2.80 1.11 -13.02
CA MET A 206 2.51 -0.24 -12.53
C MET A 206 1.03 -0.38 -12.12
N VAL A 207 0.44 -1.55 -12.43
CA VAL A 207 -0.87 -1.98 -11.92
C VAL A 207 -0.68 -3.27 -11.15
N ILE A 208 -1.17 -3.34 -9.91
CA ILE A 208 -1.04 -4.50 -9.04
C ILE A 208 -2.33 -4.74 -8.24
N GLY A 209 -2.67 -6.01 -7.98
CA GLY A 209 -3.85 -6.43 -7.21
C GLY A 209 -4.72 -7.43 -7.96
N GLY A 210 -5.96 -7.61 -7.50
CA GLY A 210 -6.96 -8.44 -8.14
C GLY A 210 -7.67 -7.69 -9.28
N TRP A 211 -7.99 -8.42 -10.37
CA TRP A 211 -8.61 -7.83 -11.57
C TRP A 211 -9.89 -8.55 -12.02
N HIS A 212 -10.40 -9.46 -11.22
CA HIS A 212 -11.67 -10.18 -11.41
C HIS A 212 -11.81 -10.84 -12.80
N LEU A 213 -10.72 -11.42 -13.32
CA LEU A 213 -10.69 -12.01 -14.68
C LEU A 213 -10.82 -13.55 -14.68
N PHE A 214 -10.99 -14.18 -13.49
CA PHE A 214 -10.95 -15.63 -13.33
C PHE A 214 -12.04 -16.39 -14.14
N SER A 215 -13.12 -15.72 -14.52
CA SER A 215 -14.22 -16.29 -15.33
C SER A 215 -14.12 -15.95 -16.81
N MET A 216 -13.12 -15.15 -17.23
CA MET A 216 -12.96 -14.71 -18.61
C MET A 216 -12.21 -15.73 -19.48
N GLY A 217 -12.56 -15.78 -20.75
CA GLY A 217 -11.86 -16.60 -21.75
C GLY A 217 -10.62 -15.90 -22.33
N GLU A 218 -9.75 -16.68 -23.00
CA GLU A 218 -8.49 -16.17 -23.58
C GLU A 218 -8.69 -14.94 -24.48
N ARG A 219 -9.76 -14.92 -25.27
CA ARG A 219 -10.05 -13.81 -26.20
C ARG A 219 -10.29 -12.49 -25.45
N GLU A 220 -11.05 -12.54 -24.36
CA GLU A 220 -11.38 -11.37 -23.55
C GLU A 220 -10.13 -10.88 -22.80
N ILE A 221 -9.40 -11.80 -22.17
CA ILE A 221 -8.12 -11.51 -21.48
C ILE A 221 -7.12 -10.90 -22.45
N LYS A 222 -7.00 -11.46 -23.67
CA LYS A 222 -6.14 -10.89 -24.70
C LYS A 222 -6.54 -9.46 -25.06
N GLY A 223 -7.85 -9.17 -25.17
CA GLY A 223 -8.34 -7.81 -25.40
C GLY A 223 -7.90 -6.83 -24.31
N ILE A 224 -7.98 -7.25 -23.04
CA ILE A 224 -7.51 -6.45 -21.89
C ILE A 224 -6.00 -6.21 -21.96
N ILE A 225 -5.22 -7.25 -22.25
CA ILE A 225 -3.75 -7.12 -22.41
C ILE A 225 -3.41 -6.11 -23.51
N ASP A 226 -4.09 -6.19 -24.66
CA ASP A 226 -3.87 -5.29 -25.79
C ASP A 226 -4.18 -3.82 -25.39
N VAL A 227 -5.20 -3.60 -24.53
CA VAL A 227 -5.50 -2.26 -23.96
C VAL A 227 -4.37 -1.81 -23.04
N PHE A 228 -3.93 -2.64 -22.10
CA PHE A 228 -2.83 -2.31 -21.18
C PHE A 228 -1.57 -1.89 -21.93
N LEU A 229 -1.20 -2.63 -22.97
CA LEU A 229 -0.03 -2.32 -23.82
C LEU A 229 -0.21 -0.98 -24.58
N ARG A 230 -1.42 -0.73 -25.14
CA ARG A 230 -1.72 0.56 -25.81
C ARG A 230 -1.72 1.74 -24.85
N MET A 231 -2.13 1.54 -23.59
CA MET A 231 -2.10 2.58 -22.56
C MET A 231 -0.69 2.86 -22.02
N GLY A 232 0.32 2.08 -22.44
CA GLY A 232 1.71 2.27 -22.05
C GLY A 232 2.03 1.78 -20.63
N ILE A 233 1.21 0.90 -20.05
CA ILE A 233 1.45 0.36 -18.71
C ILE A 233 2.73 -0.47 -18.74
N GLN A 234 3.71 -0.10 -17.89
CA GLN A 234 5.04 -0.66 -17.98
C GLN A 234 5.20 -1.96 -17.19
N LYS A 235 4.57 -2.07 -16.00
CA LYS A 235 4.65 -3.24 -15.13
C LYS A 235 3.28 -3.71 -14.67
N VAL A 236 3.14 -5.00 -14.46
CA VAL A 236 1.90 -5.63 -14.02
C VAL A 236 2.16 -6.69 -12.96
N GLY A 237 1.32 -6.70 -11.92
CA GLY A 237 1.35 -7.67 -10.83
C GLY A 237 -0.05 -8.20 -10.52
N PRO A 238 -0.69 -8.93 -11.49
CA PRO A 238 -2.01 -9.53 -11.24
C PRO A 238 -1.92 -10.62 -10.18
N CYS A 239 -2.90 -10.64 -9.27
CA CYS A 239 -2.99 -11.65 -8.22
C CYS A 239 -4.45 -11.87 -7.78
N HIS A 240 -4.67 -12.52 -6.66
CA HIS A 240 -5.96 -12.77 -6.04
C HIS A 240 -7.02 -13.29 -7.04
N CYS A 241 -8.10 -12.54 -7.26
CA CYS A 241 -9.24 -12.89 -8.13
C CYS A 241 -8.96 -12.74 -9.64
N THR A 242 -7.72 -12.45 -10.05
CA THR A 242 -7.37 -12.37 -11.48
C THR A 242 -7.48 -13.72 -12.17
N GLY A 243 -7.15 -14.83 -11.48
CA GLY A 243 -7.23 -16.18 -12.00
C GLY A 243 -6.00 -16.63 -12.80
N ASP A 244 -5.71 -17.92 -12.74
CA ASP A 244 -4.46 -18.51 -13.26
C ASP A 244 -4.26 -18.29 -14.77
N LEU A 245 -5.33 -18.41 -15.56
CA LEU A 245 -5.28 -18.21 -17.01
C LEU A 245 -4.83 -16.78 -17.34
N ALA A 246 -5.48 -15.79 -16.72
CA ALA A 246 -5.15 -14.38 -16.95
C ALA A 246 -3.73 -14.07 -16.46
N ILE A 247 -3.34 -14.53 -15.26
CA ILE A 247 -1.99 -14.38 -14.73
C ILE A 247 -0.94 -14.94 -15.71
N ALA A 248 -1.15 -16.15 -16.24
CA ALA A 248 -0.24 -16.76 -17.20
C ALA A 248 -0.14 -15.96 -18.52
N MET A 249 -1.27 -15.46 -19.03
CA MET A 249 -1.30 -14.65 -20.26
C MET A 249 -0.59 -13.30 -20.06
N PHE A 250 -0.82 -12.60 -18.95
CA PHE A 250 -0.11 -11.37 -18.62
C PHE A 250 1.39 -11.61 -18.42
N LYS A 251 1.77 -12.72 -17.76
CA LYS A 251 3.18 -13.12 -17.61
C LYS A 251 3.87 -13.30 -18.96
N LYS A 252 3.19 -13.96 -19.91
CA LYS A 252 3.70 -14.13 -21.28
C LYS A 252 3.83 -12.79 -22.01
N ALA A 253 2.86 -11.90 -21.88
CA ALA A 253 2.83 -10.62 -22.59
C ALA A 253 3.87 -9.62 -22.05
N TYR A 254 4.07 -9.56 -20.73
CA TYR A 254 4.93 -8.59 -20.07
C TYR A 254 6.36 -9.08 -19.82
N GLY A 255 6.62 -10.38 -19.87
CA GLY A 255 7.96 -10.95 -19.71
C GLY A 255 8.68 -10.47 -18.47
N LYS A 256 9.82 -9.78 -18.61
CA LYS A 256 10.60 -9.22 -17.49
C LYS A 256 9.89 -8.13 -16.70
N ASN A 257 8.86 -7.54 -17.26
CA ASN A 257 8.06 -6.49 -16.64
C ASN A 257 6.85 -7.07 -15.86
N PHE A 258 6.66 -8.38 -15.88
CA PHE A 258 5.70 -9.07 -15.04
C PHE A 258 6.25 -9.23 -13.61
N ILE A 259 5.44 -8.88 -12.62
CA ILE A 259 5.73 -9.06 -11.21
C ILE A 259 4.99 -10.31 -10.74
N GLN A 260 5.72 -11.32 -10.31
CA GLN A 260 5.11 -12.47 -9.64
C GLN A 260 4.57 -12.00 -8.29
N ALA A 261 3.32 -11.57 -8.28
CA ALA A 261 2.60 -11.18 -7.07
C ALA A 261 2.11 -12.42 -6.31
N GLY A 262 1.97 -12.29 -4.99
CA GLY A 262 1.53 -13.34 -4.08
C GLY A 262 1.97 -13.05 -2.66
N VAL A 263 1.48 -13.81 -1.67
CA VAL A 263 1.74 -13.58 -0.25
C VAL A 263 3.24 -13.61 0.05
N GLY A 264 3.75 -12.56 0.69
CA GLY A 264 5.18 -12.38 1.00
C GLY A 264 5.98 -11.64 -0.08
N LYS A 265 5.37 -11.27 -1.22
CA LYS A 265 6.06 -10.46 -2.22
C LYS A 265 6.32 -9.06 -1.68
N ILE A 266 7.60 -8.66 -1.73
CA ILE A 266 8.03 -7.30 -1.41
C ILE A 266 8.44 -6.60 -2.71
N ILE A 267 7.88 -5.43 -2.97
CA ILE A 267 8.17 -4.57 -4.11
C ILE A 267 8.74 -3.27 -3.56
N ARG A 268 9.91 -2.88 -4.04
CA ARG A 268 10.56 -1.62 -3.68
C ARG A 268 10.64 -0.73 -4.90
N LEU A 269 10.23 0.50 -4.75
CA LEU A 269 10.26 1.53 -5.78
C LEU A 269 10.86 2.80 -5.21
N ASP A 270 11.52 3.57 -6.08
CA ASP A 270 11.94 4.91 -5.70
C ASP A 270 10.69 5.75 -5.39
N GLY A 271 10.71 6.43 -4.26
CA GLY A 271 9.60 7.28 -3.82
C GLY A 271 9.35 8.45 -4.77
N PRO A 272 8.43 9.35 -4.47
CA PRO A 272 8.11 10.50 -5.30
C PRO A 272 9.30 11.46 -5.40
N ARG A 273 9.31 12.22 -6.48
CA ARG A 273 10.25 13.33 -6.71
C ARG A 273 10.06 14.45 -5.71
#